data_22b2a2d1e1853fa827f8b4fc85e30578
#
_entry.id   22b2a2d1e1853fa827f8b4fc85e30578
#
_cell.length_a   1.000
_cell.length_b   1.000
_cell.length_c   1.000
_cell.angle_alpha   90.00
_cell.angle_beta   90.00
_cell.angle_gamma   90.00
#
_symmetry.space_group_name_H-M   'P 1'
#
loop_
_entity.id
_entity.type
_entity.pdbx_description
1 polymer ?
#
loop_
_entity_poly.entity_id
_entity_poly.type
_entity_poly.pdbx_seq_one_letter_code
_entity_poly.pdbx_strand_id
1 'polypeptide(L)'
;MKIILTFLGVAATLLAVPADAAEAAMTAGDLKELCAGSDHVSRNVCRIYILGVTEGIAQGLSIAGGKGSKPCMPEGVSAEQLEETVKSRLEKELSLSPARGTTDAAPFLASTLAEAFPCAKSKTAQH
;
A
#
# COMPACT_ATOMS: atom_id res chain seq x y z
N MET A 1 -29.50 45.92 46.55
CA MET A 1 -29.92 45.06 45.43
C MET A 1 -28.71 44.21 45.01
N LYS A 2 -28.64 42.97 45.48
CA LYS A 2 -27.51 42.06 45.18
C LYS A 2 -27.88 41.18 43.97
N ILE A 3 -27.19 41.38 42.89
CA ILE A 3 -27.34 40.56 41.67
C ILE A 3 -26.39 39.35 41.83
N ILE A 4 -27.00 38.17 42.03
CA ILE A 4 -26.30 36.90 42.07
C ILE A 4 -26.16 36.42 40.62
N LEU A 5 -24.98 36.52 40.03
CA LEU A 5 -24.65 35.89 38.75
C LEU A 5 -24.35 34.39 38.99
N THR A 6 -25.31 33.56 38.61
CA THR A 6 -25.15 32.11 38.57
C THR A 6 -24.40 31.74 37.28
N PHE A 7 -23.09 31.41 37.39
CA PHE A 7 -22.36 30.81 36.30
C PHE A 7 -22.79 29.36 36.12
N LEU A 8 -23.57 29.08 35.06
CA LEU A 8 -23.78 27.73 34.56
C LEU A 8 -22.50 27.22 33.91
N GLY A 9 -21.78 26.35 34.58
CA GLY A 9 -20.67 25.62 34.02
C GLY A 9 -21.16 24.58 33.02
N VAL A 10 -20.93 24.82 31.74
CA VAL A 10 -21.10 23.81 30.69
C VAL A 10 -19.90 22.85 30.77
N ALA A 11 -20.12 21.68 31.37
CA ALA A 11 -19.17 20.59 31.34
C ALA A 11 -19.10 20.04 29.91
N ALA A 12 -18.06 20.41 29.15
CA ALA A 12 -17.75 19.81 27.87
C ALA A 12 -17.25 18.37 28.13
N THR A 13 -18.13 17.39 27.99
CA THR A 13 -17.73 15.99 27.92
C THR A 13 -17.00 15.76 26.59
N LEU A 14 -15.67 15.76 26.65
CA LEU A 14 -14.81 15.24 25.58
C LEU A 14 -15.13 13.75 25.43
N LEU A 15 -15.90 13.40 24.42
CA LEU A 15 -16.06 12.03 23.96
C LEU A 15 -14.67 11.58 23.47
N ALA A 16 -13.95 10.85 24.31
CA ALA A 16 -12.75 10.14 23.90
C ALA A 16 -13.18 9.09 22.86
N VAL A 17 -12.97 9.38 21.59
CA VAL A 17 -13.08 8.39 20.52
C VAL A 17 -11.95 7.38 20.78
N PRO A 18 -12.26 6.08 20.96
CA PRO A 18 -11.21 5.10 21.13
C PRO A 18 -10.31 5.11 19.90
N ALA A 19 -8.99 5.25 20.14
CA ALA A 19 -7.97 5.29 19.09
C ALA A 19 -7.71 3.90 18.43
N ASP A 20 -8.55 2.91 18.73
CA ASP A 20 -8.40 1.53 18.25
C ASP A 20 -9.00 1.24 16.87
N ALA A 21 -9.40 2.25 16.14
CA ALA A 21 -9.73 2.10 14.72
C ALA A 21 -8.50 2.42 13.83
N ALA A 22 -7.32 1.95 14.21
CA ALA A 22 -6.26 1.74 13.24
C ALA A 22 -6.77 0.63 12.32
N GLU A 23 -7.35 1.00 11.19
CA GLU A 23 -7.75 0.09 10.13
C GLU A 23 -6.55 -0.82 9.86
N ALA A 24 -6.71 -2.11 10.11
CA ALA A 24 -5.62 -3.05 9.91
C ALA A 24 -5.14 -2.95 8.46
N ALA A 25 -3.87 -2.68 8.26
CA ALA A 25 -3.29 -2.59 6.93
C ALA A 25 -3.55 -3.91 6.20
N MET A 26 -3.87 -3.84 4.89
CA MET A 26 -4.06 -5.04 4.06
C MET A 26 -2.80 -5.90 4.11
N THR A 27 -2.94 -7.18 4.39
CA THR A 27 -1.82 -8.13 4.39
C THR A 27 -1.58 -8.72 3.00
N ALA A 28 -0.43 -9.33 2.79
CA ALA A 28 -0.12 -10.03 1.54
C ALA A 28 -1.07 -11.22 1.31
N GLY A 29 -1.55 -11.86 2.39
CA GLY A 29 -2.57 -12.91 2.32
C GLY A 29 -3.92 -12.38 1.85
N ASP A 30 -4.40 -11.28 2.43
CA ASP A 30 -5.64 -10.63 2.03
C ASP A 30 -5.58 -10.19 0.56
N LEU A 31 -4.46 -9.61 0.13
CA LEU A 31 -4.26 -9.22 -1.25
C LEU A 31 -4.30 -10.42 -2.19
N LYS A 32 -3.68 -11.55 -1.80
CA LYS A 32 -3.74 -12.78 -2.59
C LYS A 32 -5.18 -13.25 -2.78
N GLU A 33 -5.98 -13.27 -1.72
CA GLU A 33 -7.39 -13.67 -1.78
C GLU A 33 -8.21 -12.75 -2.67
N LEU A 34 -8.03 -11.43 -2.53
CA LEU A 34 -8.70 -10.46 -3.40
C LEU A 34 -8.33 -10.65 -4.87
N CYS A 35 -7.05 -10.85 -5.16
CA CYS A 35 -6.57 -11.01 -6.52
C CYS A 35 -6.96 -12.37 -7.14
N ALA A 36 -7.20 -13.39 -6.33
CA ALA A 36 -7.72 -14.69 -6.76
C ALA A 36 -9.24 -14.68 -6.97
N GLY A 37 -9.96 -13.68 -6.48
CA GLY A 37 -11.41 -13.56 -6.59
C GLY A 37 -11.88 -13.55 -8.04
N SER A 38 -12.95 -14.31 -8.33
CA SER A 38 -13.54 -14.39 -9.67
C SER A 38 -14.60 -13.31 -9.93
N ASP A 39 -15.10 -12.68 -8.87
CA ASP A 39 -16.11 -11.62 -8.95
C ASP A 39 -15.50 -10.26 -9.34
N HIS A 40 -16.34 -9.40 -9.90
CA HIS A 40 -15.90 -8.08 -10.37
C HIS A 40 -15.38 -7.17 -9.28
N VAL A 41 -15.95 -7.27 -8.06
CA VAL A 41 -15.57 -6.40 -6.95
C VAL A 41 -14.17 -6.74 -6.48
N SER A 42 -13.90 -8.01 -6.20
CA SER A 42 -12.58 -8.49 -5.77
C SER A 42 -11.49 -8.13 -6.77
N ARG A 43 -11.72 -8.36 -8.06
CA ARG A 43 -10.75 -8.01 -9.12
C ARG A 43 -10.51 -6.50 -9.21
N ASN A 44 -11.55 -5.69 -9.10
CA ASN A 44 -11.38 -4.24 -9.11
C ASN A 44 -10.61 -3.74 -7.89
N VAL A 45 -10.90 -4.26 -6.69
CA VAL A 45 -10.18 -3.89 -5.47
C VAL A 45 -8.72 -4.30 -5.57
N CYS A 46 -8.42 -5.51 -6.04
CA CYS A 46 -7.05 -5.97 -6.30
C CYS A 46 -6.30 -4.99 -7.22
N ARG A 47 -6.89 -4.67 -8.37
CA ARG A 47 -6.29 -3.77 -9.36
C ARG A 47 -6.08 -2.36 -8.83
N ILE A 48 -7.09 -1.77 -8.20
CA ILE A 48 -7.00 -0.42 -7.63
C ILE A 48 -5.94 -0.37 -6.53
N TYR A 49 -5.85 -1.39 -5.69
CA TYR A 49 -4.81 -1.45 -4.66
C TYR A 49 -3.40 -1.49 -5.26
N ILE A 50 -3.18 -2.37 -6.25
CA ILE A 50 -1.87 -2.47 -6.94
C ILE A 50 -1.49 -1.15 -7.59
N LEU A 51 -2.41 -0.51 -8.31
CA LEU A 51 -2.17 0.79 -8.95
C LEU A 51 -1.88 1.88 -7.93
N GLY A 52 -2.68 1.96 -6.86
CA GLY A 52 -2.50 2.96 -5.80
C GLY A 52 -1.15 2.83 -5.10
N VAL A 53 -0.71 1.62 -4.79
CA VAL A 53 0.61 1.38 -4.20
C VAL A 53 1.71 1.74 -5.19
N THR A 54 1.57 1.38 -6.48
CA THR A 54 2.55 1.70 -7.52
C THR A 54 2.73 3.20 -7.68
N GLU A 55 1.63 3.94 -7.74
CA GLU A 55 1.65 5.40 -7.81
C GLU A 55 2.20 6.02 -6.53
N GLY A 56 1.81 5.49 -5.37
CA GLY A 56 2.30 5.94 -4.07
C GLY A 56 3.82 5.79 -3.94
N ILE A 57 4.39 4.69 -4.41
CA ILE A 57 5.84 4.49 -4.45
C ILE A 57 6.50 5.51 -5.36
N ALA A 58 5.97 5.74 -6.56
CA ALA A 58 6.52 6.70 -7.50
C ALA A 58 6.54 8.13 -6.92
N GLN A 59 5.46 8.55 -6.26
CA GLN A 59 5.36 9.85 -5.61
C GLN A 59 6.28 9.93 -4.37
N GLY A 60 6.28 8.91 -3.53
CA GLY A 60 7.12 8.86 -2.34
C GLY A 60 8.61 8.96 -2.67
N LEU A 61 9.07 8.27 -3.70
CA LEU A 61 10.45 8.35 -4.17
C LEU A 61 10.79 9.70 -4.79
N SER A 62 9.84 10.34 -5.47
CA SER A 62 10.01 11.71 -5.97
C SER A 62 10.25 12.70 -4.83
N ILE A 63 9.45 12.61 -3.76
CA ILE A 63 9.57 13.45 -2.57
C ILE A 63 10.89 13.18 -1.84
N ALA A 64 11.31 11.91 -1.74
CA ALA A 64 12.55 11.51 -1.08
C ALA A 64 13.83 11.81 -1.90
N GLY A 65 13.73 12.52 -3.02
CA GLY A 65 14.87 12.82 -3.88
C GLY A 65 15.44 11.61 -4.62
N GLY A 66 14.59 10.61 -4.90
CA GLY A 66 14.96 9.43 -5.66
C GLY A 66 15.85 8.44 -4.92
N LYS A 67 16.02 8.58 -3.60
CA LYS A 67 16.79 7.63 -2.78
C LYS A 67 15.92 6.43 -2.45
N GLY A 68 16.31 5.26 -2.92
CA GLY A 68 15.62 3.99 -2.66
C GLY A 68 15.57 3.09 -3.89
N SER A 69 15.11 1.85 -3.70
CA SER A 69 14.89 0.91 -4.79
C SER A 69 13.63 1.30 -5.56
N LYS A 70 13.81 2.01 -6.66
CA LYS A 70 12.72 2.44 -7.54
C LYS A 70 12.44 1.33 -8.55
N PRO A 71 11.19 0.89 -8.72
CA PRO A 71 10.81 0.12 -9.89
C PRO A 71 10.91 1.04 -11.12
N CYS A 72 11.61 0.60 -12.13
CA CYS A 72 11.65 1.29 -13.41
C CYS A 72 10.58 0.69 -14.32
N MET A 73 9.36 1.19 -14.18
CA MET A 73 8.25 0.76 -15.01
C MET A 73 8.52 1.10 -16.47
N PRO A 74 8.53 0.11 -17.38
CA PRO A 74 8.61 0.39 -18.80
C PRO A 74 7.41 1.21 -19.25
N GLU A 75 7.60 2.10 -20.22
CA GLU A 75 6.48 2.78 -20.87
C GLU A 75 5.53 1.75 -21.48
N GLY A 76 4.23 1.92 -21.25
CA GLY A 76 3.20 1.04 -21.79
C GLY A 76 2.89 -0.23 -20.99
N VAL A 77 3.42 -0.39 -19.79
CA VAL A 77 2.96 -1.46 -18.89
C VAL A 77 1.49 -1.22 -18.53
N SER A 78 0.63 -2.18 -18.87
CA SER A 78 -0.79 -2.10 -18.58
C SER A 78 -1.10 -2.48 -17.12
N ALA A 79 -2.27 -2.04 -16.63
CA ALA A 79 -2.77 -2.45 -15.31
C ALA A 79 -2.93 -3.98 -15.20
N GLU A 80 -3.30 -4.64 -16.28
CA GLU A 80 -3.43 -6.10 -16.36
C GLU A 80 -2.07 -6.79 -16.21
N GLN A 81 -1.04 -6.27 -16.84
CA GLN A 81 0.33 -6.80 -16.71
C GLN A 81 0.86 -6.64 -15.30
N LEU A 82 0.59 -5.52 -14.65
CA LEU A 82 0.94 -5.31 -13.24
C LEU A 82 0.21 -6.30 -12.33
N GLU A 83 -1.09 -6.44 -12.51
CA GLU A 83 -1.92 -7.38 -11.77
C GLU A 83 -1.40 -8.81 -11.90
N GLU A 84 -1.14 -9.28 -13.12
CA GLU A 84 -0.63 -10.63 -13.36
C GLU A 84 0.75 -10.86 -12.73
N THR A 85 1.65 -9.88 -12.83
CA THR A 85 2.97 -9.92 -12.20
C THR A 85 2.85 -10.08 -10.69
N VAL A 86 1.97 -9.32 -10.06
CA VAL A 86 1.75 -9.36 -8.61
C VAL A 86 1.10 -10.68 -8.19
N LYS A 87 0.08 -11.14 -8.91
CA LYS A 87 -0.60 -12.42 -8.64
C LYS A 87 0.38 -13.59 -8.69
N SER A 88 1.15 -13.70 -9.74
CA SER A 88 2.15 -14.75 -9.90
C SER A 88 3.17 -14.76 -8.76
N ARG A 89 3.60 -13.57 -8.32
CA ARG A 89 4.53 -13.44 -7.19
C ARG A 89 3.89 -13.80 -5.85
N LEU A 90 2.67 -13.33 -5.59
CA LEU A 90 1.93 -13.69 -4.38
C LEU A 90 1.76 -15.20 -4.26
N GLU A 91 1.35 -15.86 -5.32
CA GLU A 91 1.22 -17.33 -5.32
C GLU A 91 2.54 -18.02 -5.02
N LYS A 92 3.60 -17.65 -5.72
CA LYS A 92 4.92 -18.24 -5.56
C LYS A 92 5.47 -18.02 -4.15
N GLU A 93 5.50 -16.78 -3.69
CA GLU A 93 6.10 -16.42 -2.40
C GLU A 93 5.32 -17.02 -1.22
N LEU A 94 3.99 -16.97 -1.25
CA LEU A 94 3.18 -17.48 -0.16
C LEU A 94 3.07 -19.02 -0.18
N SER A 95 3.29 -19.67 -1.31
CA SER A 95 3.43 -21.14 -1.35
C SER A 95 4.74 -21.60 -0.72
N LEU A 96 5.83 -20.85 -0.90
CA LEU A 96 7.14 -21.15 -0.31
C LEU A 96 7.23 -20.74 1.17
N SER A 97 6.57 -19.68 1.55
CA SER A 97 6.62 -19.10 2.90
C SER A 97 5.25 -18.60 3.34
N PRO A 98 4.33 -19.46 3.77
CA PRO A 98 2.97 -19.08 4.16
C PRO A 98 2.93 -18.01 5.27
N ALA A 99 3.91 -18.02 6.17
CA ALA A 99 4.01 -17.02 7.24
C ALA A 99 4.14 -15.56 6.72
N ARG A 100 4.61 -15.37 5.50
CA ARG A 100 4.65 -14.03 4.87
C ARG A 100 3.27 -13.48 4.53
N GLY A 101 2.24 -14.32 4.54
CA GLY A 101 0.86 -13.88 4.34
C GLY A 101 0.37 -12.86 5.37
N THR A 102 0.98 -12.80 6.55
CA THR A 102 0.63 -11.83 7.61
C THR A 102 1.43 -10.53 7.54
N THR A 103 2.33 -10.37 6.56
CA THR A 103 3.07 -9.13 6.36
C THR A 103 2.25 -8.11 5.57
N ASP A 104 2.53 -6.82 5.76
CA ASP A 104 1.84 -5.76 5.03
C ASP A 104 2.01 -5.91 3.52
N ALA A 105 0.91 -5.76 2.79
CA ALA A 105 0.88 -5.92 1.34
C ALA A 105 1.66 -4.82 0.59
N ALA A 106 1.67 -3.58 1.08
CA ALA A 106 2.34 -2.49 0.38
C ALA A 106 3.87 -2.66 0.28
N PRO A 107 4.62 -2.97 1.36
CA PRO A 107 6.04 -3.30 1.26
C PRO A 107 6.32 -4.55 0.40
N PHE A 108 5.44 -5.55 0.48
CA PHE A 108 5.54 -6.74 -0.38
C PHE A 108 5.44 -6.37 -1.86
N LEU A 109 4.45 -5.54 -2.23
CA LEU A 109 4.30 -5.02 -3.59
C LEU A 109 5.50 -4.21 -4.05
N ALA A 110 6.02 -3.33 -3.18
CA ALA A 110 7.19 -2.50 -3.50
C ALA A 110 8.39 -3.36 -3.89
N SER A 111 8.70 -4.40 -3.11
CA SER A 111 9.78 -5.33 -3.43
C SER A 111 9.52 -6.13 -4.71
N THR A 112 8.30 -6.64 -4.88
CA THR A 112 7.88 -7.38 -6.06
C THR A 112 8.05 -6.56 -7.34
N LEU A 113 7.61 -5.31 -7.34
CA LEU A 113 7.71 -4.43 -8.49
C LEU A 113 9.16 -4.04 -8.78
N ALA A 114 9.96 -3.78 -7.74
CA ALA A 114 11.38 -3.48 -7.92
C ALA A 114 12.17 -4.66 -8.52
N GLU A 115 11.80 -5.89 -8.18
CA GLU A 115 12.42 -7.09 -8.75
C GLU A 115 11.93 -7.39 -10.17
N ALA A 116 10.63 -7.18 -10.44
CA ALA A 116 10.04 -7.44 -11.75
C ALA A 116 10.46 -6.38 -12.79
N PHE A 117 10.67 -5.15 -12.35
CA PHE A 117 11.01 -4.01 -13.20
C PHE A 117 12.30 -3.33 -12.71
N PRO A 118 13.44 -4.01 -12.77
CA PRO A 118 14.71 -3.45 -12.31
C PRO A 118 15.13 -2.30 -13.22
N CYS A 119 15.60 -1.21 -12.60
CA CYS A 119 16.23 -0.15 -13.38
C CYS A 119 17.51 -0.65 -14.05
N ALA A 120 17.71 -0.30 -15.31
CA ALA A 120 18.97 -0.55 -15.99
C ALA A 120 20.10 0.09 -15.14
N LYS A 121 21.11 -0.70 -14.77
CA LYS A 121 22.30 -0.16 -14.11
C LYS A 121 22.85 0.91 -15.03
N SER A 122 22.86 2.17 -14.58
CA SER A 122 23.54 3.22 -15.33
C SER A 122 24.98 2.72 -15.54
N LYS A 123 25.39 2.54 -16.79
CA LYS A 123 26.80 2.31 -17.11
C LYS A 123 27.52 3.56 -16.63
N THR A 124 28.10 3.49 -15.45
CA THR A 124 29.03 4.51 -14.99
C THR A 124 30.10 4.57 -16.07
N ALA A 125 30.11 5.68 -16.80
CA ALA A 125 31.13 5.93 -17.78
C ALA A 125 32.49 5.86 -17.06
N GLN A 126 33.23 4.81 -17.32
CA GLN A 126 34.67 4.79 -17.00
C GLN A 126 35.34 5.77 -17.94
N HIS A 127 35.70 6.90 -17.39
CA HIS A 127 36.75 7.78 -17.94
C HIS A 127 37.94 7.76 -17.00
#